data_fd50feb06c2822224a359cc4b7436ffd
#
_entry.id   fd50feb06c2822224a359cc4b7436ffd
#
_cell.length_a   1.000
_cell.length_b   1.000
_cell.length_c   1.000
_cell.angle_alpha   90.00
_cell.angle_beta   90.00
_cell.angle_gamma   90.00
#
_symmetry.space_group_name_H-M   'P 1'
#
loop_
_entity.id
_entity.type
_entity.pdbx_description
1 polymer ?
#
loop_
_entity_poly.entity_id
_entity_poly.type
_entity_poly.pdbx_seq_one_letter_code
_entity_poly.pdbx_strand_id
1 'polypeptide(L)'
;MTRNIAEEIKRLKEEKNAVLLAHYYVRPEVQEIADYIGDSFYLSKLAVGLEAQTIVMCGVSFMGESVKILNPEKTVLLPDASADCAMAHMASVETIEQMRKTWDDLAVVCYINSTAELKRHSDVCVTSANAVKIVKALPNKNIFFIPDRNLA
;
A
#
# COMPACT_ATOMS: atom_id res chain seq x y z
N MET A 1 5.89 10.88 37.20
CA MET A 1 5.03 11.57 36.21
C MET A 1 4.87 10.65 35.02
N THR A 2 3.70 10.07 34.84
CA THR A 2 3.38 9.25 33.67
C THR A 2 3.36 10.21 32.47
N ARG A 3 4.32 10.10 31.54
CA ARG A 3 4.28 10.85 30.28
C ARG A 3 2.99 10.46 29.56
N ASN A 4 2.18 11.45 29.21
CA ASN A 4 1.07 11.22 28.31
C ASN A 4 1.66 10.91 26.90
N ILE A 5 1.59 9.65 26.50
CA ILE A 5 2.18 9.16 25.24
C ILE A 5 1.61 9.94 24.05
N ALA A 6 0.32 10.26 24.06
CA ALA A 6 -0.31 11.00 22.97
C ALA A 6 0.25 12.42 22.82
N GLU A 7 0.50 13.11 23.94
CA GLU A 7 1.14 14.43 23.94
C GLU A 7 2.59 14.37 23.40
N GLU A 8 3.33 13.34 23.79
CA GLU A 8 4.69 13.14 23.30
C GLU A 8 4.73 12.85 21.79
N ILE A 9 3.79 12.03 21.29
CA ILE A 9 3.66 11.79 19.84
C ILE A 9 3.33 13.09 19.10
N LYS A 10 2.39 13.89 19.62
CA LYS A 10 2.05 15.20 19.03
C LYS A 10 3.27 16.13 18.94
N ARG A 11 4.03 16.23 20.02
CA ARG A 11 5.28 17.03 20.06
C ARG A 11 6.29 16.54 19.02
N LEU A 12 6.51 15.21 18.93
CA LEU A 12 7.45 14.63 17.97
C LEU A 12 7.01 14.81 16.52
N LYS A 13 5.71 14.76 16.22
CA LYS A 13 5.17 15.05 14.89
C LYS A 13 5.54 16.47 14.44
N GLU A 14 5.36 17.46 15.30
CA GLU A 14 5.74 18.85 15.02
C GLU A 14 7.25 19.00 14.85
N GLU A 15 8.05 18.45 15.79
CA GLU A 15 9.52 18.53 15.78
C GLU A 15 10.15 17.88 14.54
N LYS A 16 9.58 16.77 14.06
CA LYS A 16 10.10 15.98 12.94
C LYS A 16 9.43 16.31 11.61
N ASN A 17 8.55 17.29 11.56
CA ASN A 17 7.71 17.55 10.38
C ASN A 17 7.09 16.25 9.85
N ALA A 18 6.42 15.53 10.75
CA ALA A 18 5.87 14.22 10.49
C ALA A 18 4.34 14.20 10.51
N VAL A 19 3.74 13.43 9.63
CA VAL A 19 2.31 13.16 9.55
C VAL A 19 2.04 11.69 9.82
N LEU A 20 1.03 11.40 10.64
CA LEU A 20 0.61 10.06 10.99
C LEU A 20 -0.65 9.68 10.20
N LEU A 21 -0.51 8.68 9.35
CA LEU A 21 -1.60 8.10 8.57
C LEU A 21 -2.03 6.77 9.20
N ALA A 22 -3.31 6.58 9.46
CA ALA A 22 -3.83 5.38 10.10
C ALA A 22 -4.86 4.67 9.21
N HIS A 23 -4.68 3.37 9.02
CA HIS A 23 -5.68 2.55 8.36
C HIS A 23 -6.88 2.32 9.29
N TYR A 24 -8.09 2.16 8.73
CA TYR A 24 -9.32 1.89 9.49
C TYR A 24 -9.25 0.68 10.44
N TYR A 25 -8.34 -0.28 10.20
CA TYR A 25 -8.25 -1.51 10.97
C TYR A 25 -7.27 -1.44 12.15
N VAL A 26 -6.55 -0.31 12.32
CA VAL A 26 -5.72 -0.14 13.50
C VAL A 26 -6.59 0.17 14.73
N ARG A 27 -6.00 -0.01 15.89
CA ARG A 27 -6.68 0.20 17.18
C ARG A 27 -7.20 1.63 17.29
N PRO A 28 -8.36 1.84 17.97
CA PRO A 28 -8.94 3.18 18.13
C PRO A 28 -7.97 4.22 18.68
N GLU A 29 -7.13 3.83 19.65
CA GLU A 29 -6.16 4.74 20.29
C GLU A 29 -5.11 5.26 19.28
N VAL A 30 -4.80 4.49 18.23
CA VAL A 30 -3.91 4.91 17.15
C VAL A 30 -4.66 5.85 16.19
N GLN A 31 -5.93 5.56 15.92
CA GLN A 31 -6.76 6.43 15.08
C GLN A 31 -6.97 7.82 15.71
N GLU A 32 -7.15 7.88 17.04
CA GLU A 32 -7.34 9.14 17.79
C GLU A 32 -6.17 10.12 17.68
N ILE A 33 -4.95 9.62 17.50
CA ILE A 33 -3.74 10.46 17.36
C ILE A 33 -3.30 10.67 15.91
N ALA A 34 -3.99 10.03 14.96
CA ALA A 34 -3.68 10.14 13.53
C ALA A 34 -4.14 11.49 12.96
N ASP A 35 -3.39 11.99 11.97
CA ASP A 35 -3.79 13.18 11.21
C ASP A 35 -4.84 12.84 10.15
N TYR A 36 -4.72 11.63 9.57
CA TYR A 36 -5.66 11.15 8.57
C TYR A 36 -5.94 9.66 8.77
N ILE A 37 -7.20 9.28 8.56
CA ILE A 37 -7.68 7.91 8.67
C ILE A 37 -8.34 7.53 7.34
N GLY A 38 -8.05 6.33 6.84
CA GLY A 38 -8.61 5.90 5.57
C GLY A 38 -8.25 4.47 5.17
N ASP A 39 -8.65 4.11 3.95
CA ASP A 39 -8.20 2.88 3.32
C ASP A 39 -6.80 3.03 2.68
N SER A 40 -6.25 1.92 2.20
CA SER A 40 -4.90 1.86 1.65
C SER A 40 -4.71 2.76 0.43
N PHE A 41 -5.70 2.84 -0.46
CA PHE A 41 -5.61 3.65 -1.67
C PHE A 41 -5.75 5.15 -1.36
N TYR A 42 -6.74 5.51 -0.54
CA TYR A 42 -6.95 6.89 -0.09
C TYR A 42 -5.71 7.47 0.57
N LEU A 43 -5.13 6.75 1.56
CA LEU A 43 -3.96 7.21 2.29
C LEU A 43 -2.72 7.32 1.39
N SER A 44 -2.52 6.38 0.47
CA SER A 44 -1.41 6.44 -0.48
C SER A 44 -1.51 7.65 -1.42
N LYS A 45 -2.72 7.94 -1.92
CA LYS A 45 -2.99 9.10 -2.77
C LYS A 45 -2.84 10.41 -2.01
N LEU A 46 -3.37 10.48 -0.78
CA LEU A 46 -3.25 11.64 0.10
C LEU A 46 -1.79 11.98 0.37
N ALA A 47 -0.96 10.97 0.63
CA ALA A 47 0.46 11.14 0.96
C ALA A 47 1.24 11.92 -0.10
N VAL A 48 0.84 11.85 -1.37
CA VAL A 48 1.48 12.58 -2.47
C VAL A 48 1.35 14.10 -2.31
N GLY A 49 0.21 14.56 -1.81
CA GLY A 49 -0.05 15.99 -1.65
C GLY A 49 0.41 16.60 -0.31
N LEU A 50 0.97 15.79 0.61
CA LEU A 50 1.42 16.28 1.90
C LEU A 50 2.79 16.96 1.80
N GLU A 51 2.96 18.08 2.46
CA GLU A 51 4.25 18.80 2.54
C GLU A 51 5.23 18.16 3.53
N ALA A 52 4.73 17.34 4.45
CA ALA A 52 5.54 16.64 5.46
C ALA A 52 6.60 15.76 4.81
N GLN A 53 7.82 15.81 5.34
CA GLN A 53 8.96 15.01 4.88
C GLN A 53 8.98 13.60 5.48
N THR A 54 8.29 13.42 6.61
CA THR A 54 8.19 12.14 7.29
C THR A 54 6.73 11.70 7.36
N ILE A 55 6.46 10.48 6.91
CA ILE A 55 5.14 9.85 6.99
C ILE A 55 5.25 8.63 7.90
N VAL A 56 4.47 8.61 8.98
CA VAL A 56 4.30 7.44 9.83
C VAL A 56 3.05 6.70 9.37
N MET A 57 3.22 5.54 8.74
CA MET A 57 2.11 4.74 8.21
C MET A 57 1.71 3.66 9.21
N CYS A 58 0.63 3.88 9.93
CA CYS A 58 0.02 2.88 10.83
C CYS A 58 -0.93 1.98 10.03
N GLY A 59 -0.42 0.88 9.57
CA GLY A 59 -1.10 -0.12 8.75
C GLY A 59 -0.16 -1.29 8.46
N VAL A 60 -0.50 -2.10 7.48
CA VAL A 60 0.32 -3.25 7.07
C VAL A 60 1.44 -2.84 6.11
N SER A 61 2.46 -3.68 5.98
CA SER A 61 3.71 -3.44 5.26
C SER A 61 3.52 -2.89 3.85
N PHE A 62 2.67 -3.50 3.01
CA PHE A 62 2.44 -3.08 1.63
C PHE A 62 1.86 -1.65 1.51
N MET A 63 1.20 -1.14 2.56
CA MET A 63 0.70 0.24 2.58
C MET A 63 1.85 1.24 2.70
N GLY A 64 2.81 0.97 3.60
CA GLY A 64 4.04 1.75 3.71
C GLY A 64 4.86 1.72 2.43
N GLU A 65 4.99 0.55 1.81
CA GLU A 65 5.65 0.38 0.51
C GLU A 65 4.96 1.22 -0.58
N SER A 66 3.63 1.19 -0.66
CA SER A 66 2.86 1.97 -1.63
C SER A 66 3.06 3.47 -1.45
N VAL A 67 3.03 3.94 -0.19
CA VAL A 67 3.31 5.34 0.13
C VAL A 67 4.75 5.71 -0.27
N LYS A 68 5.73 4.84 -0.02
CA LYS A 68 7.12 5.08 -0.38
C LYS A 68 7.37 5.10 -1.88
N ILE A 69 6.72 4.21 -2.64
CA ILE A 69 6.80 4.19 -4.12
C ILE A 69 6.31 5.51 -4.72
N LEU A 70 5.22 6.05 -4.18
CA LEU A 70 4.63 7.31 -4.67
C LEU A 70 5.36 8.56 -4.15
N ASN A 71 6.19 8.43 -3.13
CA ASN A 71 6.94 9.52 -2.49
C ASN A 71 8.40 9.11 -2.23
N PRO A 72 9.20 8.89 -3.28
CA PRO A 72 10.55 8.36 -3.13
C PRO A 72 11.50 9.26 -2.33
N GLU A 73 11.22 10.56 -2.27
CA GLU A 73 12.00 11.54 -1.51
C GLU A 73 11.66 11.59 -0.01
N LYS A 74 10.45 11.14 0.37
CA LYS A 74 10.01 11.21 1.77
C LYS A 74 10.50 10.02 2.59
N THR A 75 10.66 10.22 3.88
CA THR A 75 10.87 9.15 4.84
C THR A 75 9.53 8.52 5.20
N VAL A 76 9.38 7.22 4.99
CA VAL A 76 8.17 6.46 5.38
C VAL A 76 8.56 5.47 6.47
N LEU A 77 7.87 5.58 7.61
CA LEU A 77 8.11 4.75 8.79
C LEU A 77 6.88 3.85 9.04
N LEU A 78 7.13 2.59 9.31
CA LEU A 78 6.15 1.63 9.80
C LEU A 78 6.44 1.38 11.29
N PRO A 79 5.51 1.71 12.20
CA PRO A 79 5.72 1.51 13.65
C PRO A 79 5.89 0.05 14.03
N ASP A 80 5.25 -0.85 13.29
CA ASP A 80 5.35 -2.29 13.47
C ASP A 80 5.71 -2.95 12.13
N ALA A 81 6.95 -3.41 12.00
CA ALA A 81 7.43 -4.09 10.81
C ALA A 81 6.84 -5.50 10.62
N SER A 82 6.23 -6.07 11.67
CA SER A 82 5.55 -7.37 11.59
C SER A 82 4.10 -7.28 11.13
N ALA A 83 3.54 -6.06 11.05
CA ALA A 83 2.18 -5.85 10.59
C ALA A 83 2.09 -6.15 9.08
N ASP A 84 1.41 -7.23 8.74
CA ASP A 84 1.35 -7.76 7.38
C ASP A 84 -0.04 -8.29 7.03
N CYS A 85 -0.24 -8.59 5.74
CA CYS A 85 -1.49 -9.13 5.21
C CYS A 85 -1.19 -10.37 4.37
N ALA A 86 -1.71 -11.52 4.81
CA ALA A 86 -1.53 -12.80 4.12
C ALA A 86 -1.96 -12.75 2.64
N MET A 87 -2.98 -11.96 2.30
CA MET A 87 -3.45 -11.79 0.93
C MET A 87 -2.35 -11.20 0.02
N ALA A 88 -1.53 -10.29 0.53
CA ALA A 88 -0.46 -9.65 -0.25
C ALA A 88 0.61 -10.65 -0.74
N HIS A 89 0.66 -11.84 -0.14
CA HIS A 89 1.62 -12.92 -0.41
C HIS A 89 0.99 -14.14 -1.10
N MET A 90 -0.25 -14.05 -1.60
CA MET A 90 -0.93 -15.19 -2.26
C MET A 90 -0.44 -15.47 -3.69
N ALA A 91 0.42 -14.62 -4.24
CA ALA A 91 1.12 -14.84 -5.50
C ALA A 91 2.64 -14.75 -5.27
N SER A 92 3.43 -15.32 -6.19
CA SER A 92 4.88 -15.21 -6.16
C SER A 92 5.43 -14.72 -7.50
N VAL A 93 6.65 -14.18 -7.49
CA VAL A 93 7.35 -13.76 -8.71
C VAL A 93 7.57 -14.93 -9.64
N GLU A 94 7.93 -16.09 -9.10
CA GLU A 94 8.14 -17.32 -9.88
C GLU A 94 6.88 -17.73 -10.65
N THR A 95 5.70 -17.57 -10.02
CA THR A 95 4.43 -17.85 -10.71
C THR A 95 4.19 -16.85 -11.85
N ILE A 96 4.50 -15.57 -11.65
CA ILE A 96 4.39 -14.55 -12.70
C ILE A 96 5.30 -14.92 -13.88
N GLU A 97 6.56 -15.24 -13.60
CA GLU A 97 7.55 -15.61 -14.62
C GLU A 97 7.14 -16.87 -15.38
N GLN A 98 6.59 -17.88 -14.69
CA GLN A 98 6.08 -19.09 -15.32
C GLN A 98 4.89 -18.78 -16.25
N MET A 99 3.96 -17.94 -15.83
CA MET A 99 2.83 -17.54 -16.64
C MET A 99 3.27 -16.75 -17.88
N ARG A 100 4.26 -15.87 -17.76
CA ARG A 100 4.86 -15.16 -18.90
C ARG A 100 5.57 -16.06 -19.90
N LYS A 101 6.13 -17.18 -19.45
CA LYS A 101 6.72 -18.21 -20.34
C LYS A 101 5.67 -19.06 -21.04
N THR A 102 4.49 -19.18 -20.45
CA THR A 102 3.41 -20.03 -20.98
C THR A 102 2.52 -19.30 -21.98
N TRP A 103 2.38 -17.98 -21.84
CA TRP A 103 1.47 -17.17 -22.61
C TRP A 103 2.18 -15.97 -23.22
N ASP A 104 2.27 -15.92 -24.55
CA ASP A 104 3.02 -14.87 -25.27
C ASP A 104 2.39 -13.47 -25.15
N ASP A 105 1.06 -13.36 -25.05
CA ASP A 105 0.34 -12.09 -24.96
C ASP A 105 -0.36 -11.99 -23.61
N LEU A 106 0.46 -11.89 -22.54
CA LEU A 106 0.00 -11.86 -21.16
C LEU A 106 0.19 -10.47 -20.54
N ALA A 107 -0.88 -9.90 -19.99
CA ALA A 107 -0.78 -8.80 -19.03
C ALA A 107 -0.96 -9.32 -17.59
N VAL A 108 -0.05 -8.92 -16.72
CA VAL A 108 -0.12 -9.18 -15.28
C VAL A 108 -0.76 -7.98 -14.61
N VAL A 109 -1.96 -8.17 -14.07
CA VAL A 109 -2.75 -7.15 -13.38
C VAL A 109 -2.64 -7.38 -11.89
N CYS A 110 -2.09 -6.41 -11.17
CA CYS A 110 -1.83 -6.52 -9.74
C CYS A 110 -2.84 -5.69 -8.94
N TYR A 111 -3.54 -6.32 -8.01
CA TYR A 111 -4.32 -5.60 -7.02
C TYR A 111 -3.39 -4.78 -6.12
N ILE A 112 -3.75 -3.52 -5.86
CA ILE A 112 -2.88 -2.57 -5.14
C ILE A 112 -2.46 -3.06 -3.75
N ASN A 113 -3.28 -3.91 -3.10
CA ASN A 113 -2.97 -4.51 -1.82
C ASN A 113 -2.03 -5.72 -1.99
N SER A 114 -0.84 -5.45 -2.46
CA SER A 114 0.22 -6.40 -2.77
C SER A 114 1.57 -5.83 -2.38
N THR A 115 2.59 -6.68 -2.27
CA THR A 115 3.96 -6.25 -2.00
C THR A 115 4.52 -5.41 -3.14
N ALA A 116 5.50 -4.56 -2.84
CA ALA A 116 6.24 -3.78 -3.84
C ALA A 116 6.90 -4.69 -4.89
N GLU A 117 7.35 -5.88 -4.47
CA GLU A 117 7.97 -6.86 -5.34
C GLU A 117 6.99 -7.38 -6.41
N LEU A 118 5.78 -7.79 -6.02
CA LEU A 118 4.75 -8.21 -6.97
C LEU A 118 4.36 -7.07 -7.93
N LYS A 119 4.23 -5.85 -7.42
CA LYS A 119 3.95 -4.66 -8.23
C LYS A 119 5.03 -4.42 -9.29
N ARG A 120 6.31 -4.59 -8.94
CA ARG A 120 7.45 -4.43 -9.85
C ARG A 120 7.41 -5.42 -11.03
N HIS A 121 6.88 -6.61 -10.81
CA HIS A 121 6.77 -7.66 -11.83
C HIS A 121 5.43 -7.64 -12.59
N SER A 122 4.58 -6.64 -12.32
CA SER A 122 3.26 -6.48 -12.93
C SER A 122 3.26 -5.39 -14.00
N ASP A 123 2.32 -5.45 -14.94
CA ASP A 123 2.19 -4.46 -16.02
C ASP A 123 1.31 -3.29 -15.58
N VAL A 124 0.34 -3.54 -14.68
CA VAL A 124 -0.55 -2.50 -14.15
C VAL A 124 -1.05 -2.85 -12.76
N CYS A 125 -1.20 -1.82 -11.92
CA CYS A 125 -1.85 -1.94 -10.62
C CYS A 125 -3.27 -1.40 -10.67
N VAL A 126 -4.19 -2.10 -10.00
CA VAL A 126 -5.62 -1.76 -9.96
C VAL A 126 -6.16 -1.77 -8.53
N THR A 127 -7.29 -1.11 -8.35
CA THR A 127 -8.12 -1.21 -7.15
C THR A 127 -9.40 -2.00 -7.46
N SER A 128 -10.14 -2.43 -6.44
CA SER A 128 -11.45 -3.06 -6.63
C SER A 128 -12.43 -2.18 -7.44
N ALA A 129 -12.33 -0.86 -7.31
CA ALA A 129 -13.20 0.09 -7.98
C ALA A 129 -12.90 0.26 -9.49
N ASN A 130 -11.68 0.01 -9.93
CA ASN A 130 -11.27 0.27 -11.32
C ASN A 130 -10.78 -0.97 -12.09
N ALA A 131 -10.66 -2.13 -11.45
CA ALA A 131 -10.13 -3.36 -12.05
C ALA A 131 -10.81 -3.71 -13.37
N VAL A 132 -12.14 -3.80 -13.37
CA VAL A 132 -12.92 -4.14 -14.58
C VAL A 132 -12.66 -3.15 -15.71
N LYS A 133 -12.62 -1.85 -15.41
CA LYS A 133 -12.39 -0.81 -16.42
C LYS A 133 -11.00 -0.93 -17.04
N ILE A 134 -9.99 -1.15 -16.22
CA ILE A 134 -8.60 -1.25 -16.66
C ILE A 134 -8.39 -2.53 -17.45
N VAL A 135 -8.84 -3.69 -16.94
CA VAL A 135 -8.73 -4.98 -17.63
C VAL A 135 -9.37 -4.93 -19.03
N LYS A 136 -10.56 -4.33 -19.15
CA LYS A 136 -11.23 -4.15 -20.46
C LYS A 136 -10.50 -3.23 -21.43
N ALA A 137 -9.62 -2.36 -20.94
CA ALA A 137 -8.85 -1.43 -21.76
C ALA A 137 -7.47 -1.99 -22.18
N LEU A 138 -7.03 -3.10 -21.59
CA LEU A 138 -5.78 -3.74 -21.98
C LEU A 138 -5.90 -4.40 -23.36
N PRO A 139 -4.88 -4.27 -24.21
CA PRO A 139 -4.90 -4.87 -25.55
C PRO A 139 -4.65 -6.39 -25.50
N ASN A 140 -4.15 -6.91 -24.39
CA ASN A 140 -3.72 -8.29 -24.23
C ASN A 140 -4.90 -9.25 -24.22
N LYS A 141 -4.73 -10.41 -24.85
CA LYS A 141 -5.73 -11.49 -24.88
C LYS A 141 -5.79 -12.29 -23.60
N ASN A 142 -4.64 -12.39 -22.92
CA ASN A 142 -4.50 -13.14 -21.68
C ASN A 142 -4.25 -12.19 -20.52
N ILE A 143 -4.99 -12.37 -19.43
CA ILE A 143 -4.86 -11.57 -18.20
C ILE A 143 -4.55 -12.51 -17.04
N PHE A 144 -3.45 -12.25 -16.36
CA PHE A 144 -3.13 -12.89 -15.09
C PHE A 144 -3.35 -11.90 -13.95
N PHE A 145 -4.43 -12.10 -13.20
CA PHE A 145 -4.81 -11.23 -12.09
C PHE A 145 -4.24 -11.76 -10.77
N ILE A 146 -3.56 -10.92 -10.02
CA ILE A 146 -2.88 -11.26 -8.76
C ILE A 146 -3.14 -10.20 -7.68
N PRO A 147 -2.95 -10.51 -6.40
CA PRO A 147 -2.84 -11.85 -5.79
C PRO A 147 -4.22 -12.42 -5.44
N ASP A 148 -5.28 -11.62 -5.42
CA ASP A 148 -6.59 -12.00 -4.93
C ASP A 148 -7.45 -12.64 -6.02
N ARG A 149 -7.66 -13.95 -5.90
CA ARG A 149 -8.52 -14.74 -6.81
C ARG A 149 -10.00 -14.35 -6.78
N ASN A 150 -10.48 -13.69 -5.71
CA ASN A 150 -11.88 -13.31 -5.59
C ASN A 150 -12.18 -11.99 -6.30
N LEU A 151 -11.14 -11.24 -6.63
CA LEU A 151 -11.24 -9.99 -7.39
C LEU A 151 -11.02 -10.23 -8.90
N ALA A 152 -10.48 -11.39 -9.26
CA ALA A 152 -10.15 -11.79 -10.63
C ALA A 152 -11.39 -12.07 -11.51
#